data_556a6e30bc306bd32bacb60c916fbf56
#
_entry.id   556a6e30bc306bd32bacb60c916fbf56
#
_cell.length_a   1.000
_cell.length_b   1.000
_cell.length_c   1.000
_cell.angle_alpha   90.00
_cell.angle_beta   90.00
_cell.angle_gamma   90.00
#
_symmetry.space_group_name_H-M   'P 1'
#
loop_
_entity.id
_entity.type
_entity.pdbx_description
1 polymer ?
#
loop_
_entity_poly.entity_id
_entity_poly.type
_entity_poly.pdbx_seq_one_letter_code
_entity_poly.pdbx_strand_id
1 'polypeptide(L)'
;VREAALFPQRDGANFVAALYVAGEKGWEGVNEAYSRPPISTEQVLHPEKYFDREEPQRTTIPNLADRLGKGWTQVSANTMGEFLIRTYLEEHLGDIQAAEAAAGWGGARYSLLSGPEGERVLISLIAWDSFDDSAEFFDAFEVFAGVKMQRDGGTSEKVGDSGRKWTMPSRSIFLG
;
A
#
# COMPACT_ATOMS: atom_id res chain seq x y z
N VAL A 1 -1.88 14.02 -0.61
CA VAL A 1 -2.05 14.78 -1.89
C VAL A 1 -0.73 15.34 -2.39
N ARG A 2 0.12 15.92 -1.52
CA ARG A 2 1.42 16.51 -1.91
C ARG A 2 2.37 15.45 -2.47
N GLU A 3 2.54 14.32 -1.79
CA GLU A 3 3.45 13.25 -2.20
C GLU A 3 3.03 12.66 -3.56
N ALA A 4 1.75 12.44 -3.80
CA ALA A 4 1.26 11.96 -5.09
C ALA A 4 1.57 12.94 -6.25
N ALA A 5 1.59 14.25 -5.97
CA ALA A 5 1.97 15.25 -6.97
C ALA A 5 3.48 15.29 -7.23
N LEU A 6 4.31 14.90 -6.24
CA LEU A 6 5.76 14.88 -6.34
C LEU A 6 6.31 13.55 -6.90
N PHE A 7 5.54 12.48 -6.81
CA PHE A 7 5.95 11.14 -7.25
C PHE A 7 6.50 11.11 -8.70
N PRO A 8 5.82 11.71 -9.71
CA PRO A 8 6.37 11.70 -11.06
C PRO A 8 7.71 12.45 -11.20
N GLN A 9 7.91 13.54 -10.44
CA GLN A 9 9.12 14.35 -10.51
C GLN A 9 10.30 13.71 -9.74
N ARG A 10 10.05 13.04 -8.63
CA ARG A 10 11.07 12.42 -7.78
C ARG A 10 11.35 10.99 -8.22
N ASP A 11 10.36 10.12 -8.05
CA ASP A 11 10.54 8.69 -8.27
C ASP A 11 10.48 8.33 -9.76
N GLY A 12 9.61 9.02 -10.53
CA GLY A 12 9.57 8.91 -11.99
C GLY A 12 10.87 9.38 -12.65
N ALA A 13 11.51 10.44 -12.15
CA ALA A 13 12.80 10.88 -12.66
C ALA A 13 13.92 9.86 -12.39
N ASN A 14 13.92 9.24 -11.19
CA ASN A 14 14.85 8.17 -10.85
C ASN A 14 14.64 6.93 -11.74
N PHE A 15 13.40 6.56 -11.99
CA PHE A 15 13.05 5.48 -12.91
C PHE A 15 13.57 5.74 -14.32
N VAL A 16 13.33 6.94 -14.87
CA VAL A 16 13.86 7.34 -16.20
C VAL A 16 15.39 7.31 -16.23
N ALA A 17 16.04 7.76 -15.17
CA ALA A 17 17.50 7.69 -15.06
C ALA A 17 17.99 6.23 -15.08
N ALA A 18 17.31 5.33 -14.36
CA ALA A 18 17.62 3.90 -14.37
C ALA A 18 17.45 3.29 -15.78
N LEU A 19 16.38 3.62 -16.48
CA LEU A 19 16.17 3.19 -17.87
C LEU A 19 17.28 3.69 -18.81
N TYR A 20 17.73 4.94 -18.61
CA TYR A 20 18.76 5.56 -19.45
C TYR A 20 20.10 4.85 -19.32
N VAL A 21 20.50 4.45 -18.11
CA VAL A 21 21.80 3.80 -17.86
C VAL A 21 21.76 2.29 -18.09
N ALA A 22 20.58 1.66 -18.06
CA ALA A 22 20.44 0.22 -18.18
C ALA A 22 20.93 -0.30 -19.53
N GLY A 23 21.87 -1.23 -19.50
CA GLY A 23 22.41 -1.87 -20.73
C GLY A 23 23.04 -0.90 -21.72
N GLU A 24 23.46 0.28 -21.28
CA GLU A 24 24.08 1.33 -22.12
C GLU A 24 23.18 1.84 -23.27
N LYS A 25 21.86 1.61 -23.19
CA LYS A 25 20.90 1.94 -24.26
C LYS A 25 20.57 3.43 -24.37
N GLY A 26 20.83 4.22 -23.32
CA GLY A 26 20.50 5.65 -23.32
C GLY A 26 19.01 5.91 -23.56
N TRP A 27 18.71 6.85 -24.46
CA TRP A 27 17.32 7.21 -24.79
C TRP A 27 16.51 6.09 -25.43
N GLU A 28 17.16 5.08 -26.03
CA GLU A 28 16.45 3.91 -26.57
C GLU A 28 15.78 3.13 -25.44
N GLY A 29 16.47 2.91 -24.30
CA GLY A 29 15.90 2.27 -23.13
C GLY A 29 14.71 3.05 -22.54
N VAL A 30 14.81 4.38 -22.51
CA VAL A 30 13.69 5.25 -22.09
C VAL A 30 12.50 5.14 -23.06
N ASN A 31 12.76 5.13 -24.37
CA ASN A 31 11.71 5.04 -25.38
C ASN A 31 10.99 3.67 -25.37
N GLU A 32 11.69 2.59 -25.01
CA GLU A 32 11.05 1.28 -24.83
C GLU A 32 9.93 1.32 -23.78
N ALA A 33 10.05 2.14 -22.73
CA ALA A 33 9.05 2.27 -21.69
C ALA A 33 7.74 2.93 -22.16
N TYR A 34 7.73 3.68 -23.25
CA TYR A 34 6.49 4.17 -23.86
C TYR A 34 5.68 3.05 -24.55
N SER A 35 6.36 2.02 -25.05
CA SER A 35 5.71 0.86 -25.64
C SER A 35 5.31 -0.17 -24.60
N ARG A 36 6.01 -0.17 -23.46
CA ARG A 36 5.79 -1.07 -22.33
C ARG A 36 5.94 -0.30 -21.02
N PRO A 37 4.92 0.48 -20.62
CA PRO A 37 4.98 1.26 -19.40
C PRO A 37 5.03 0.37 -18.16
N PRO A 38 5.56 0.88 -17.03
CA PRO A 38 5.47 0.18 -15.75
C PRO A 38 3.99 -0.04 -15.38
N ILE A 39 3.67 -1.20 -14.84
CA ILE A 39 2.30 -1.62 -14.50
C ILE A 39 1.96 -1.46 -13.03
N SER A 40 2.95 -1.11 -12.20
CA SER A 40 2.79 -0.82 -10.77
C SER A 40 3.65 0.37 -10.36
N THR A 41 3.32 1.00 -9.24
CA THR A 41 4.19 2.01 -8.61
C THR A 41 5.48 1.39 -8.08
N GLU A 42 5.45 0.13 -7.70
CA GLU A 42 6.59 -0.66 -7.31
C GLU A 42 7.65 -0.71 -8.42
N GLN A 43 7.27 -1.01 -9.67
CA GLN A 43 8.20 -1.02 -10.79
C GLN A 43 8.86 0.35 -11.05
N VAL A 44 8.21 1.44 -10.62
CA VAL A 44 8.79 2.79 -10.68
C VAL A 44 9.76 3.02 -9.51
N LEU A 45 9.42 2.55 -8.32
CA LEU A 45 10.26 2.66 -7.13
C LEU A 45 11.48 1.73 -7.18
N HIS A 46 11.30 0.56 -7.80
CA HIS A 46 12.28 -0.53 -7.93
C HIS A 46 12.46 -0.88 -9.41
N PRO A 47 13.29 -0.13 -10.17
CA PRO A 47 13.45 -0.33 -11.62
C PRO A 47 13.91 -1.74 -12.02
N GLU A 48 14.60 -2.47 -11.13
CA GLU A 48 14.98 -3.87 -11.33
C GLU A 48 13.74 -4.76 -11.54
N LYS A 49 12.66 -4.54 -10.80
CA LYS A 49 11.40 -5.28 -10.98
C LYS A 49 10.73 -4.99 -12.33
N TYR A 50 10.91 -3.78 -12.86
CA TYR A 50 10.48 -3.45 -14.22
C TYR A 50 11.31 -4.21 -15.27
N PHE A 51 12.63 -4.29 -15.10
CA PHE A 51 13.50 -5.02 -16.02
C PHE A 51 13.22 -6.53 -15.99
N ASP A 52 12.99 -7.09 -14.80
CA ASP A 52 12.66 -8.50 -14.59
C ASP A 52 11.23 -8.84 -15.01
N ARG A 53 10.42 -7.83 -15.34
CA ARG A 53 9.00 -7.97 -15.74
C ARG A 53 8.16 -8.61 -14.63
N GLU A 54 8.48 -8.30 -13.40
CA GLU A 54 7.71 -8.79 -12.27
C GLU A 54 6.27 -8.28 -12.33
N GLU A 55 5.32 -9.19 -12.29
CA GLU A 55 3.89 -8.85 -12.30
C GLU A 55 3.33 -8.91 -10.87
N PRO A 56 2.55 -7.89 -10.46
CA PRO A 56 1.88 -7.93 -9.17
C PRO A 56 0.99 -9.17 -9.01
N GLN A 57 1.03 -9.77 -7.83
CA GLN A 57 0.18 -10.88 -7.46
C GLN A 57 -1.29 -10.47 -7.50
N ARG A 58 -2.14 -11.33 -8.05
CA ARG A 58 -3.58 -11.07 -8.14
C ARG A 58 -4.24 -11.30 -6.80
N THR A 59 -4.61 -10.22 -6.15
CA THR A 59 -5.42 -10.23 -4.94
C THR A 59 -6.87 -9.89 -5.25
N THR A 60 -7.82 -10.54 -4.57
CA THR A 60 -9.25 -10.27 -4.74
C THR A 60 -9.95 -10.17 -3.39
N ILE A 61 -10.77 -9.13 -3.23
CA ILE A 61 -11.67 -8.98 -2.09
C ILE A 61 -13.10 -9.11 -2.63
N PRO A 62 -13.89 -10.09 -2.18
CA PRO A 62 -15.30 -10.16 -2.55
C PRO A 62 -16.06 -8.94 -2.03
N ASN A 63 -17.19 -8.61 -2.65
CA ASN A 63 -18.08 -7.60 -2.07
C ASN A 63 -18.64 -8.12 -0.75
N LEU A 64 -18.30 -7.47 0.36
CA LEU A 64 -18.70 -7.86 1.71
C LEU A 64 -19.87 -7.03 2.24
N ALA A 65 -20.48 -6.16 1.43
CA ALA A 65 -21.61 -5.31 1.86
C ALA A 65 -22.75 -6.13 2.48
N ASP A 66 -23.14 -7.24 1.83
CA ASP A 66 -24.22 -8.09 2.33
C ASP A 66 -23.90 -8.76 3.68
N ARG A 67 -22.61 -8.96 4.00
CA ARG A 67 -22.16 -9.53 5.28
C ARG A 67 -22.21 -8.53 6.42
N LEU A 68 -22.12 -7.23 6.12
CA LEU A 68 -22.22 -6.17 7.10
C LEU A 68 -23.67 -5.81 7.45
N GLY A 69 -24.63 -6.24 6.61
CA GLY A 69 -26.05 -6.07 6.85
C GLY A 69 -26.76 -5.16 5.85
N LYS A 70 -28.05 -4.97 6.09
CA LYS A 70 -28.91 -4.19 5.20
C LYS A 70 -28.48 -2.72 5.14
N GLY A 71 -28.39 -2.19 3.94
CA GLY A 71 -28.08 -0.78 3.69
C GLY A 71 -26.57 -0.51 3.49
N TRP A 72 -25.71 -1.50 3.66
CA TRP A 72 -24.30 -1.39 3.28
C TRP A 72 -24.15 -1.50 1.77
N THR A 73 -23.22 -0.69 1.23
CA THR A 73 -22.88 -0.70 -0.21
C THR A 73 -21.38 -0.57 -0.40
N GLN A 74 -20.85 -1.24 -1.41
CA GLN A 74 -19.46 -1.03 -1.84
C GLN A 74 -19.39 0.24 -2.71
N VAL A 75 -18.69 1.25 -2.23
CA VAL A 75 -18.58 2.55 -2.92
C VAL A 75 -17.31 2.67 -3.77
N SER A 76 -16.28 1.90 -3.46
CA SER A 76 -15.04 1.84 -4.25
C SER A 76 -14.32 0.51 -4.04
N ALA A 77 -13.68 0.02 -5.08
CA ALA A 77 -12.72 -1.07 -4.99
C ALA A 77 -11.64 -0.87 -6.05
N ASN A 78 -10.37 -0.94 -5.65
CA ASN A 78 -9.25 -0.73 -6.56
C ASN A 78 -7.98 -1.40 -6.03
N THR A 79 -6.89 -1.30 -6.78
CA THR A 79 -5.54 -1.68 -6.36
C THR A 79 -4.95 -0.59 -5.47
N MET A 80 -4.15 -1.00 -4.49
CA MET A 80 -3.34 -0.12 -3.65
C MET A 80 -1.88 -0.48 -3.90
N GLY A 81 -1.16 0.36 -4.65
CA GLY A 81 0.25 0.13 -4.96
C GLY A 81 1.17 0.48 -3.78
N GLU A 82 2.41 0.03 -3.85
CA GLU A 82 3.46 0.28 -2.85
C GLU A 82 3.57 1.76 -2.45
N PHE A 83 3.62 2.67 -3.43
CA PHE A 83 3.68 4.11 -3.18
C PHE A 83 2.59 4.61 -2.24
N LEU A 84 1.36 4.11 -2.38
CA LEU A 84 0.24 4.54 -1.52
C LEU A 84 0.41 4.01 -0.09
N ILE A 85 0.87 2.76 0.06
CA ILE A 85 1.16 2.16 1.38
C ILE A 85 2.27 2.95 2.07
N ARG A 86 3.39 3.19 1.36
CA ARG A 86 4.50 4.00 1.85
C ARG A 86 4.04 5.37 2.32
N THR A 87 3.32 6.12 1.47
CA THR A 87 2.81 7.46 1.79
C THR A 87 1.87 7.44 3.00
N TYR A 88 1.09 6.38 3.17
CA TYR A 88 0.23 6.23 4.33
C TYR A 88 1.02 6.03 5.61
N LEU A 89 2.07 5.23 5.59
CA LEU A 89 2.95 5.01 6.73
C LEU A 89 3.75 6.26 7.11
N GLU A 90 4.16 7.06 6.12
CA GLU A 90 4.89 8.34 6.32
C GLU A 90 4.10 9.35 7.18
N GLU A 91 2.80 9.19 7.37
CA GLU A 91 2.03 10.05 8.27
C GLU A 91 2.51 9.98 9.73
N HIS A 92 3.08 8.85 10.15
CA HIS A 92 3.47 8.61 11.55
C HIS A 92 4.82 7.90 11.71
N LEU A 93 5.42 7.43 10.61
CA LEU A 93 6.77 6.87 10.58
C LEU A 93 7.71 7.82 9.81
N GLY A 94 9.01 7.67 10.01
CA GLY A 94 9.99 8.37 9.18
C GLY A 94 10.04 7.80 7.77
N ASP A 95 10.46 8.63 6.79
CA ASP A 95 10.48 8.31 5.36
C ASP A 95 11.22 7.00 5.05
N ILE A 96 12.35 6.75 5.74
CA ILE A 96 13.15 5.53 5.55
C ILE A 96 12.38 4.31 6.04
N GLN A 97 11.86 4.34 7.26
CA GLN A 97 11.12 3.22 7.84
C GLN A 97 9.84 2.92 7.05
N ALA A 98 9.13 3.94 6.58
CA ALA A 98 7.95 3.78 5.75
C ALA A 98 8.29 3.16 4.38
N ALA A 99 9.42 3.53 3.79
CA ALA A 99 9.90 2.96 2.54
C ALA A 99 10.30 1.49 2.70
N GLU A 100 11.08 1.16 3.73
CA GLU A 100 11.47 -0.22 4.05
C GLU A 100 10.24 -1.10 4.29
N ALA A 101 9.30 -0.65 5.12
CA ALA A 101 8.08 -1.41 5.43
C ALA A 101 7.12 -1.57 4.24
N ALA A 102 7.20 -0.75 3.21
CA ALA A 102 6.39 -0.87 2.01
C ALA A 102 7.08 -1.67 0.90
N ALA A 103 8.41 -1.80 0.95
CA ALA A 103 9.20 -2.60 0.01
C ALA A 103 8.78 -4.07 0.10
N GLY A 104 8.94 -4.82 -0.99
CA GLY A 104 8.45 -6.20 -1.06
C GLY A 104 6.92 -6.31 -1.20
N TRP A 105 6.26 -5.20 -1.56
CA TRP A 105 4.85 -5.22 -1.95
C TRP A 105 4.65 -6.09 -3.19
N GLY A 106 3.98 -7.22 -3.07
CA GLY A 106 3.73 -8.11 -4.20
C GLY A 106 2.35 -7.91 -4.84
N GLY A 107 1.45 -7.16 -4.21
CA GLY A 107 0.12 -6.89 -4.76
C GLY A 107 -0.90 -6.52 -3.69
N ALA A 108 -1.87 -5.68 -4.01
CA ALA A 108 -2.92 -5.35 -3.06
C ALA A 108 -4.24 -4.95 -3.71
N ARG A 109 -5.33 -5.18 -2.98
CA ARG A 109 -6.67 -4.68 -3.28
C ARG A 109 -7.24 -4.01 -2.05
N TYR A 110 -8.08 -3.00 -2.28
CA TYR A 110 -8.94 -2.48 -1.23
C TYR A 110 -10.40 -2.44 -1.67
N SER A 111 -11.28 -2.48 -0.67
CA SER A 111 -12.71 -2.27 -0.81
C SER A 111 -13.16 -1.26 0.24
N LEU A 112 -13.79 -0.18 -0.18
CA LEU A 112 -14.40 0.82 0.67
C LEU A 112 -15.91 0.61 0.68
N LEU A 113 -16.46 0.43 1.86
CA LEU A 113 -17.89 0.19 2.10
C LEU A 113 -18.49 1.37 2.86
N SER A 114 -19.73 1.72 2.56
CA SER A 114 -20.51 2.74 3.28
C SER A 114 -21.76 2.10 3.88
N GLY A 115 -21.96 2.37 5.15
CA GLY A 115 -23.14 1.95 5.91
C GLY A 115 -24.28 2.97 5.84
N PRO A 116 -25.48 2.56 6.29
CA PRO A 116 -26.70 3.36 6.20
C PRO A 116 -26.69 4.62 7.09
N GLU A 117 -25.90 4.64 8.15
CA GLU A 117 -25.78 5.77 9.07
C GLU A 117 -24.50 6.62 8.82
N GLY A 118 -23.85 6.40 7.66
CA GLY A 118 -22.65 7.12 7.25
C GLY A 118 -21.33 6.48 7.72
N GLU A 119 -21.39 5.27 8.26
CA GLU A 119 -20.21 4.50 8.64
C GLU A 119 -19.37 4.18 7.39
N ARG A 120 -18.08 4.02 7.61
CA ARG A 120 -17.13 3.64 6.57
C ARG A 120 -16.28 2.46 7.05
N VAL A 121 -16.15 1.46 6.18
CA VAL A 121 -15.23 0.33 6.37
C VAL A 121 -14.32 0.25 5.17
N LEU A 122 -13.01 0.37 5.41
CA LEU A 122 -11.96 0.09 4.43
C LEU A 122 -11.39 -1.29 4.75
N ILE A 123 -11.43 -2.17 3.77
CA ILE A 123 -10.80 -3.49 3.84
C ILE A 123 -9.67 -3.49 2.82
N SER A 124 -8.48 -3.88 3.25
CA SER A 124 -7.31 -4.02 2.38
C SER A 124 -6.75 -5.42 2.53
N LEU A 125 -6.41 -6.04 1.41
CA LEU A 125 -5.69 -7.30 1.34
C LEU A 125 -4.39 -7.04 0.60
N ILE A 126 -3.26 -7.29 1.26
CA ILE A 126 -1.92 -7.06 0.71
C ILE A 126 -1.22 -8.42 0.63
N ALA A 127 -0.64 -8.71 -0.51
CA ALA A 127 0.29 -9.80 -0.72
C ALA A 127 1.71 -9.23 -0.71
N TRP A 128 2.62 -9.95 -0.12
CA TRP A 128 4.04 -9.59 -0.02
C TRP A 128 4.88 -10.59 -0.81
N ASP A 129 6.05 -10.17 -1.26
CA ASP A 129 6.97 -11.02 -2.01
C ASP A 129 7.53 -12.14 -1.16
N SER A 130 7.75 -11.87 0.14
CA SER A 130 8.21 -12.85 1.10
C SER A 130 7.46 -12.75 2.44
N PHE A 131 7.67 -13.76 3.27
CA PHE A 131 7.19 -13.76 4.66
C PHE A 131 7.89 -12.67 5.49
N ASP A 132 9.17 -12.42 5.22
CA ASP A 132 9.96 -11.41 5.96
C ASP A 132 9.42 -10.01 5.66
N ASP A 133 9.10 -9.69 4.40
CA ASP A 133 8.47 -8.41 4.03
C ASP A 133 7.12 -8.21 4.71
N SER A 134 6.32 -9.28 4.79
CA SER A 134 5.05 -9.27 5.52
C SER A 134 5.26 -8.97 7.01
N ALA A 135 6.28 -9.56 7.63
CA ALA A 135 6.60 -9.36 9.04
C ALA A 135 7.12 -7.93 9.29
N GLU A 136 7.98 -7.41 8.43
CA GLU A 136 8.49 -6.02 8.51
C GLU A 136 7.33 -5.01 8.41
N PHE A 137 6.42 -5.21 7.46
CA PHE A 137 5.23 -4.37 7.38
C PHE A 137 4.38 -4.46 8.63
N PHE A 138 4.15 -5.68 9.16
CA PHE A 138 3.34 -5.89 10.36
C PHE A 138 3.91 -5.11 11.54
N ASP A 139 5.22 -5.24 11.79
CA ASP A 139 5.92 -4.56 12.88
C ASP A 139 5.86 -3.02 12.73
N ALA A 140 6.12 -2.53 11.52
CA ALA A 140 6.03 -1.10 11.22
C ALA A 140 4.60 -0.56 11.38
N PHE A 141 3.61 -1.33 10.95
CA PHE A 141 2.21 -0.94 11.10
C PHE A 141 1.75 -0.95 12.55
N GLU A 142 2.27 -1.85 13.40
CA GLU A 142 2.03 -1.80 14.84
C GLU A 142 2.53 -0.49 15.45
N VAL A 143 3.72 -0.03 15.07
CA VAL A 143 4.27 1.26 15.52
C VAL A 143 3.39 2.41 15.01
N PHE A 144 3.06 2.42 13.71
CA PHE A 144 2.19 3.41 13.08
C PHE A 144 0.84 3.53 13.81
N ALA A 145 0.15 2.40 14.00
CA ALA A 145 -1.15 2.36 14.66
C ALA A 145 -1.07 2.73 16.14
N GLY A 146 0.03 2.36 16.82
CA GLY A 146 0.32 2.74 18.19
C GLY A 146 0.47 4.25 18.37
N VAL A 147 1.22 4.92 17.48
CA VAL A 147 1.37 6.40 17.50
C VAL A 147 0.02 7.07 17.27
N LYS A 148 -0.74 6.60 16.28
CA LYS A 148 -2.07 7.12 15.97
C LYS A 148 -3.05 6.94 17.14
N MET A 149 -3.02 5.78 17.79
CA MET A 149 -3.83 5.48 18.98
C MET A 149 -3.49 6.41 20.15
N GLN A 150 -2.20 6.60 20.44
CA GLN A 150 -1.76 7.49 21.53
C GLN A 150 -2.22 8.93 21.29
N ARG A 151 -2.11 9.41 20.07
CA ARG A 151 -2.55 10.76 19.66
C ARG A 151 -4.05 10.95 19.79
N ASP A 152 -4.84 9.98 19.34
CA ASP A 152 -6.31 10.09 19.26
C ASP A 152 -6.99 9.60 20.56
N GLY A 153 -6.25 9.06 21.52
CA GLY A 153 -6.74 8.45 22.77
C GLY A 153 -7.46 7.12 22.51
N GLY A 154 -6.83 6.00 22.80
CA GLY A 154 -7.41 4.71 22.50
C GLY A 154 -6.78 3.56 23.29
N THR A 155 -7.16 2.34 22.91
CA THR A 155 -6.66 1.08 23.47
C THR A 155 -6.29 0.11 22.37
N SER A 156 -5.41 -0.84 22.64
CA SER A 156 -5.12 -1.95 21.73
C SER A 156 -5.32 -3.29 22.41
N GLU A 157 -5.72 -4.27 21.63
CA GLU A 157 -5.90 -5.65 22.08
C GLU A 157 -5.38 -6.64 21.03
N LYS A 158 -4.87 -7.79 21.48
CA LYS A 158 -4.50 -8.90 20.62
C LYS A 158 -5.76 -9.64 20.18
N VAL A 159 -5.86 -10.01 18.92
CA VAL A 159 -7.01 -10.74 18.35
C VAL A 159 -6.50 -12.01 17.68
N GLY A 160 -6.85 -13.15 18.23
CA GLY A 160 -6.34 -14.45 17.77
C GLY A 160 -4.83 -14.59 18.02
N ASP A 161 -4.17 -15.38 17.18
CA ASP A 161 -2.74 -15.70 17.35
C ASP A 161 -1.82 -14.62 16.76
N SER A 162 -2.21 -13.97 15.67
CA SER A 162 -1.39 -13.02 14.94
C SER A 162 -2.03 -11.64 14.76
N GLY A 163 -3.31 -11.48 15.04
CA GLY A 163 -4.00 -10.22 14.80
C GLY A 163 -3.89 -9.22 15.96
N ARG A 164 -4.04 -7.95 15.61
CA ARG A 164 -4.14 -6.85 16.58
C ARG A 164 -5.23 -5.86 16.18
N LYS A 165 -5.92 -5.33 17.18
CA LYS A 165 -6.94 -4.30 16.98
C LYS A 165 -6.60 -3.08 17.84
N TRP A 166 -6.74 -1.91 17.24
CA TRP A 166 -6.67 -0.61 17.92
C TRP A 166 -8.04 0.03 17.87
N THR A 167 -8.54 0.48 19.01
CA THR A 167 -9.84 1.15 19.13
C THR A 167 -9.63 2.57 19.62
N MET A 168 -10.09 3.53 18.85
CA MET A 168 -10.08 4.96 19.13
C MET A 168 -11.52 5.49 19.16
N PRO A 169 -11.80 6.69 19.72
CA PRO A 169 -13.15 7.20 19.87
C PRO A 169 -14.00 7.23 18.58
N SER A 170 -13.36 7.48 17.43
CA SER A 170 -14.06 7.64 16.14
C SER A 170 -13.81 6.51 15.14
N ARG A 171 -12.92 5.56 15.45
CA ARG A 171 -12.52 4.49 14.50
C ARG A 171 -11.89 3.31 15.21
N SER A 172 -11.83 2.19 14.50
CA SER A 172 -10.99 1.05 14.87
C SER A 172 -10.13 0.62 13.67
N ILE A 173 -8.94 0.10 13.97
CA ILE A 173 -8.04 -0.50 12.98
C ILE A 173 -7.85 -1.95 13.40
N PHE A 174 -7.87 -2.87 12.46
CA PHE A 174 -7.54 -4.27 12.64
C PHE A 174 -6.44 -4.65 11.65
N LEU A 175 -5.44 -5.39 12.11
CA LEU A 175 -4.38 -6.00 11.34
C LEU A 175 -4.30 -7.48 11.71
N GLY A 176 -4.16 -8.35 10.72
CA GLY A 176 -4.07 -9.81 10.92
C GLY A 176 -3.83 -10.53 9.62
#